data_8bad4099d37910e7403cceb36f98d446
#
_entry.id   8bad4099d37910e7403cceb36f98d446
#
_cell.length_a   1.000
_cell.length_b   1.000
_cell.length_c   1.000
_cell.angle_alpha   90.00
_cell.angle_beta   90.00
_cell.angle_gamma   90.00
#
_symmetry.space_group_name_H-M   'P 1'
#
loop_
_entity.id
_entity.type
_entity.pdbx_description
1 polymer ?
#
loop_
_entity_poly.entity_id
_entity_poly.type
_entity_poly.pdbx_seq_one_letter_code
_entity_poly.pdbx_strand_id
1 'polypeptide(L)'
;MVEVLSYLRANDFKIFLVSGADRAYTRVMAEVLPVDSDNILGTDYRFVAANQKDKDGMEYVFTANDKVVRGEFEVKNINMNKVSVMAREIGKQPVLAFGNSGGDFSMYNYTTTNPHYKTIVFSLLADDTVREFGKPASAEKMLKNCEKYGWIPVSMKNDWKTIYGDKVKKSS
;
A
#
# COMPACT_ATOMS: atom_id res chain seq x y z
N MET A 1 11.32 -8.32 -1.27
CA MET A 1 10.22 -7.84 -0.38
C MET A 1 9.45 -8.98 0.30
N VAL A 2 9.22 -10.10 -0.37
CA VAL A 2 8.54 -11.28 0.25
C VAL A 2 9.24 -11.71 1.53
N GLU A 3 10.57 -11.79 1.54
CA GLU A 3 11.40 -12.17 2.69
C GLU A 3 11.22 -11.21 3.86
N VAL A 4 11.16 -9.89 3.58
CA VAL A 4 10.94 -8.86 4.62
C VAL A 4 9.56 -9.03 5.24
N LEU A 5 8.53 -9.21 4.42
CA LEU A 5 7.16 -9.42 4.90
C LEU A 5 7.04 -10.74 5.69
N SER A 6 7.68 -11.80 5.24
CA SER A 6 7.71 -13.08 5.95
C SER A 6 8.40 -12.96 7.31
N TYR A 7 9.52 -12.23 7.37
CA TYR A 7 10.22 -11.95 8.62
C TYR A 7 9.35 -11.15 9.61
N LEU A 8 8.69 -10.08 9.13
CA LEU A 8 7.79 -9.29 9.96
C LEU A 8 6.63 -10.12 10.50
N ARG A 9 6.03 -10.97 9.65
CA ARG A 9 4.94 -11.87 10.06
C ARG A 9 5.40 -12.88 11.11
N ALA A 10 6.60 -13.43 10.97
CA ALA A 10 7.20 -14.34 11.94
C ALA A 10 7.53 -13.68 13.29
N ASN A 11 7.56 -12.35 13.34
CA ASN A 11 7.74 -11.55 14.56
C ASN A 11 6.45 -10.85 15.00
N ASP A 12 5.29 -11.42 14.69
CA ASP A 12 3.97 -10.98 15.13
C ASP A 12 3.53 -9.58 14.64
N PHE A 13 4.15 -9.08 13.57
CA PHE A 13 3.67 -7.86 12.93
C PHE A 13 2.43 -8.13 12.09
N LYS A 14 1.37 -7.38 12.32
CA LYS A 14 0.23 -7.33 11.43
C LYS A 14 0.58 -6.43 10.23
N ILE A 15 0.49 -7.00 9.03
CA ILE A 15 0.93 -6.35 7.80
C ILE A 15 -0.30 -5.87 7.03
N PHE A 16 -0.28 -4.63 6.57
CA PHE A 16 -1.29 -4.04 5.70
C PHE A 16 -0.64 -3.57 4.40
N LEU A 17 -1.28 -3.86 3.28
CA LEU A 17 -0.91 -3.32 1.98
C LEU A 17 -1.80 -2.14 1.66
N VAL A 18 -1.22 -0.93 1.55
CA VAL A 18 -1.95 0.33 1.35
C VAL A 18 -1.65 0.86 -0.05
N SER A 19 -2.45 0.44 -1.03
CA SER A 19 -2.22 0.68 -2.45
C SER A 19 -3.01 1.88 -2.99
N GLY A 20 -2.41 2.62 -3.92
CA GLY A 20 -3.13 3.61 -4.74
C GLY A 20 -3.93 3.00 -5.90
N ALA A 21 -3.76 1.70 -6.17
CA ALA A 21 -4.55 0.96 -7.15
C ALA A 21 -5.91 0.55 -6.57
N ASP A 22 -6.81 0.09 -7.44
CA ASP A 22 -8.10 -0.47 -7.06
C ASP A 22 -7.91 -1.63 -6.06
N ARG A 23 -8.70 -1.65 -4.97
CA ARG A 23 -8.57 -2.63 -3.89
C ARG A 23 -8.84 -4.05 -4.38
N ALA A 24 -9.87 -4.27 -5.19
CA ALA A 24 -10.21 -5.59 -5.70
C ALA A 24 -9.11 -6.14 -6.60
N TYR A 25 -8.57 -5.29 -7.48
CA TYR A 25 -7.43 -5.64 -8.32
C TYR A 25 -6.18 -5.93 -7.48
N THR A 26 -5.90 -5.09 -6.48
CA THR A 26 -4.74 -5.26 -5.60
C THR A 26 -4.82 -6.57 -4.82
N ARG A 27 -6.01 -7.01 -4.39
CA ARG A 27 -6.21 -8.30 -3.70
C ARG A 27 -5.76 -9.47 -4.57
N VAL A 28 -6.14 -9.48 -5.85
CA VAL A 28 -5.72 -10.53 -6.80
C VAL A 28 -4.21 -10.49 -7.02
N MET A 29 -3.65 -9.30 -7.27
CA MET A 29 -2.21 -9.16 -7.54
C MET A 29 -1.33 -9.46 -6.32
N ALA A 30 -1.85 -9.28 -5.12
CA ALA A 30 -1.11 -9.49 -3.88
C ALA A 30 -1.14 -10.95 -3.36
N GLU A 31 -1.78 -11.88 -4.03
CA GLU A 31 -1.82 -13.31 -3.64
C GLU A 31 -0.43 -13.95 -3.51
N VAL A 32 0.57 -13.39 -4.21
CA VAL A 32 1.97 -13.84 -4.11
C VAL A 32 2.72 -13.30 -2.88
N LEU A 33 2.09 -12.40 -2.13
CA LEU A 33 2.67 -11.78 -0.94
C LEU A 33 2.10 -12.44 0.33
N PRO A 34 2.88 -12.54 1.42
CA PRO A 34 2.39 -13.05 2.70
C PRO A 34 1.56 -11.98 3.45
N VAL A 35 0.52 -11.47 2.80
CA VAL A 35 -0.43 -10.48 3.32
C VAL A 35 -1.84 -11.02 3.15
N ASP A 36 -2.61 -11.02 4.22
CA ASP A 36 -3.99 -11.50 4.19
C ASP A 36 -4.86 -10.55 3.35
N SER A 37 -5.81 -11.09 2.58
CA SER A 37 -6.61 -10.29 1.63
C SER A 37 -7.49 -9.23 2.28
N ASP A 38 -7.88 -9.43 3.53
CA ASP A 38 -8.63 -8.47 4.36
C ASP A 38 -7.75 -7.32 4.89
N ASN A 39 -6.43 -7.49 4.89
CA ASN A 39 -5.46 -6.46 5.22
C ASN A 39 -5.02 -5.60 4.01
N ILE A 40 -5.74 -5.67 2.89
CA ILE A 40 -5.45 -4.89 1.70
C ILE A 40 -6.40 -3.69 1.60
N LEU A 41 -5.81 -2.50 1.67
CA LEU A 41 -6.46 -1.22 1.51
C LEU A 41 -6.11 -0.62 0.15
N GLY A 42 -7.08 -0.05 -0.53
CA GLY A 42 -6.87 0.45 -1.88
C GLY A 42 -7.76 1.64 -2.23
N THR A 43 -7.69 2.05 -3.48
CA THR A 43 -8.70 2.90 -4.09
C THR A 43 -10.02 2.15 -4.11
N ASP A 44 -11.07 2.78 -3.62
CA ASP A 44 -12.36 2.14 -3.39
C ASP A 44 -13.51 2.73 -4.16
N TYR A 45 -14.53 1.90 -4.24
CA TYR A 45 -15.83 2.17 -4.79
C TYR A 45 -16.89 1.75 -3.77
N ARG A 46 -18.03 2.41 -3.78
CA ARG A 46 -19.19 1.94 -3.02
C ARG A 46 -19.56 0.53 -3.46
N PHE A 47 -20.00 -0.26 -2.51
CA PHE A 47 -20.65 -1.53 -2.79
C PHE A 47 -22.15 -1.35 -2.64
N VAL A 48 -22.89 -1.82 -3.61
CA VAL A 48 -24.36 -1.73 -3.64
C VAL A 48 -24.95 -3.11 -3.93
N ALA A 49 -26.22 -3.33 -3.59
CA ALA A 49 -26.93 -4.52 -4.02
C ALA A 49 -27.32 -4.42 -5.49
N ALA A 50 -27.17 -5.48 -6.25
CA ALA A 50 -27.49 -5.51 -7.68
C ALA A 50 -28.92 -5.07 -7.99
N ASN A 51 -29.86 -5.32 -7.07
CA ASN A 51 -31.27 -4.94 -7.20
C ASN A 51 -31.62 -3.60 -6.52
N GLN A 52 -30.66 -2.90 -5.92
CA GLN A 52 -30.87 -1.66 -5.16
C GLN A 52 -31.37 -0.53 -6.06
N LYS A 53 -30.95 -0.49 -7.33
CA LYS A 53 -31.25 0.60 -8.28
C LYS A 53 -30.86 1.97 -7.71
N ASP A 54 -31.74 2.95 -7.79
CA ASP A 54 -31.52 4.33 -7.34
C ASP A 54 -31.88 4.56 -5.86
N LYS A 55 -32.22 3.52 -5.12
CA LYS A 55 -32.52 3.64 -3.68
C LYS A 55 -31.26 3.91 -2.88
N ASP A 56 -31.38 4.80 -1.90
CA ASP A 56 -30.30 4.96 -0.91
C ASP A 56 -30.12 3.68 -0.08
N GLY A 57 -28.88 3.42 0.37
CA GLY A 57 -28.56 2.25 1.18
C GLY A 57 -29.32 2.19 2.52
N MET A 58 -29.76 3.34 3.05
CA MET A 58 -30.61 3.39 4.26
C MET A 58 -32.04 2.93 3.99
N GLU A 59 -32.49 2.97 2.74
CA GLU A 59 -33.84 2.63 2.31
C GLU A 59 -33.95 1.24 1.67
N TYR A 60 -32.80 0.56 1.50
CA TYR A 60 -32.75 -0.73 0.85
C TYR A 60 -32.27 -1.84 1.80
N VAL A 61 -33.06 -2.88 1.93
CA VAL A 61 -32.70 -4.07 2.70
C VAL A 61 -32.15 -5.14 1.74
N PHE A 62 -30.90 -5.53 1.96
CA PHE A 62 -30.25 -6.59 1.20
C PHE A 62 -30.99 -7.92 1.40
N THR A 63 -31.34 -8.58 0.31
CA THR A 63 -32.09 -9.84 0.33
C THR A 63 -31.25 -11.04 -0.07
N ALA A 64 -31.72 -12.24 0.18
CA ALA A 64 -31.03 -13.48 -0.19
C ALA A 64 -30.79 -13.65 -1.71
N ASN A 65 -31.53 -12.89 -2.54
CA ASN A 65 -31.40 -12.91 -4.00
C ASN A 65 -30.47 -11.81 -4.54
N ASP A 66 -29.95 -10.95 -3.66
CA ASP A 66 -29.03 -9.90 -4.06
C ASP A 66 -27.60 -10.39 -4.19
N LYS A 67 -26.84 -9.69 -5.01
CA LYS A 67 -25.39 -9.79 -5.09
C LYS A 67 -24.79 -8.43 -4.78
N VAL A 68 -23.68 -8.40 -4.07
CA VAL A 68 -22.90 -7.19 -3.89
C VAL A 68 -22.19 -6.89 -5.21
N VAL A 69 -22.37 -5.69 -5.73
CA VAL A 69 -21.74 -5.22 -6.95
C VAL A 69 -21.01 -3.89 -6.71
N ARG A 70 -20.09 -3.56 -7.58
CA ARG A 70 -19.37 -2.31 -7.57
C ARG A 70 -20.30 -1.18 -8.01
N GLY A 71 -20.40 -0.13 -7.20
CA GLY A 71 -21.10 1.10 -7.48
C GLY A 71 -20.17 2.23 -7.88
N GLU A 72 -20.48 3.45 -7.42
CA GLU A 72 -19.74 4.67 -7.74
C GLU A 72 -18.34 4.69 -7.08
N PHE A 73 -17.46 5.47 -7.70
CA PHE A 73 -16.14 5.78 -7.14
C PHE A 73 -16.29 6.50 -5.79
N GLU A 74 -15.55 6.04 -4.79
CA GLU A 74 -15.61 6.60 -3.44
C GLU A 74 -14.34 7.38 -3.09
N VAL A 75 -13.18 6.74 -3.18
CA VAL A 75 -11.94 7.38 -2.75
C VAL A 75 -10.72 6.90 -3.53
N LYS A 76 -9.89 7.84 -3.97
CA LYS A 76 -8.54 7.56 -4.47
C LYS A 76 -7.57 7.46 -3.30
N ASN A 77 -7.00 6.28 -3.06
CA ASN A 77 -6.15 5.99 -1.90
C ASN A 77 -4.69 6.47 -2.09
N ILE A 78 -4.50 7.78 -2.18
CA ILE A 78 -3.18 8.45 -2.27
C ILE A 78 -3.10 9.61 -1.28
N ASN A 79 -1.90 10.03 -0.93
CA ASN A 79 -1.63 11.17 -0.05
C ASN A 79 -2.41 11.06 1.28
N MET A 80 -3.13 12.11 1.68
CA MET A 80 -3.90 12.14 2.93
C MET A 80 -5.00 11.06 2.97
N ASN A 81 -5.53 10.65 1.82
CA ASN A 81 -6.54 9.60 1.77
C ASN A 81 -6.00 8.25 2.25
N LYS A 82 -4.70 7.95 2.07
CA LYS A 82 -4.08 6.77 2.71
C LYS A 82 -4.21 6.82 4.23
N VAL A 83 -3.97 7.98 4.82
CA VAL A 83 -4.12 8.16 6.28
C VAL A 83 -5.58 8.00 6.71
N SER A 84 -6.51 8.61 5.98
CA SER A 84 -7.94 8.50 6.28
C SER A 84 -8.44 7.06 6.23
N VAL A 85 -8.05 6.31 5.19
CA VAL A 85 -8.42 4.90 5.03
C VAL A 85 -7.79 4.05 6.15
N MET A 86 -6.51 4.26 6.47
CA MET A 86 -5.86 3.55 7.58
C MET A 86 -6.53 3.85 8.93
N ALA A 87 -6.82 5.12 9.21
CA ALA A 87 -7.48 5.51 10.46
C ALA A 87 -8.86 4.87 10.59
N ARG A 88 -9.63 4.84 9.49
CA ARG A 88 -10.98 4.27 9.47
C ARG A 88 -10.99 2.75 9.59
N GLU A 89 -10.11 2.06 8.85
CA GLU A 89 -10.20 0.61 8.69
C GLU A 89 -9.24 -0.17 9.59
N ILE A 90 -8.10 0.41 9.95
CA ILE A 90 -7.16 -0.23 10.88
C ILE A 90 -7.42 0.25 12.31
N GLY A 91 -7.77 1.52 12.52
CA GLY A 91 -8.00 2.14 13.82
C GLY A 91 -6.74 2.25 14.68
N LYS A 92 -5.56 1.96 14.13
CA LYS A 92 -4.27 2.04 14.80
C LYS A 92 -3.25 2.72 13.88
N GLN A 93 -2.37 3.50 14.50
CA GLN A 93 -1.27 4.15 13.81
C GLN A 93 -0.12 3.14 13.59
N PRO A 94 0.45 3.05 12.37
CA PRO A 94 1.52 2.11 12.11
C PRO A 94 2.80 2.46 12.86
N VAL A 95 3.67 1.48 13.04
CA VAL A 95 5.03 1.63 13.61
C VAL A 95 6.12 1.47 12.55
N LEU A 96 5.79 0.80 11.45
CA LEU A 96 6.66 0.63 10.29
C LEU A 96 5.90 1.05 9.03
N ALA A 97 6.56 1.76 8.13
CA ALA A 97 6.04 2.05 6.81
C ALA A 97 7.10 1.79 5.73
N PHE A 98 6.65 1.23 4.63
CA PHE A 98 7.43 1.03 3.41
C PHE A 98 6.67 1.65 2.25
N GLY A 99 7.36 2.30 1.33
CA GLY A 99 6.74 2.85 0.14
C GLY A 99 7.77 3.29 -0.88
N ASN A 100 7.33 3.82 -2.02
CA ASN A 100 8.21 4.11 -3.15
C ASN A 100 7.88 5.41 -3.88
N SER A 101 6.90 6.17 -3.43
CA SER A 101 6.41 7.32 -4.19
C SER A 101 5.98 8.49 -3.30
N GLY A 102 5.84 9.67 -3.92
CA GLY A 102 5.31 10.85 -3.23
C GLY A 102 3.90 10.66 -2.65
N GLY A 103 3.12 9.76 -3.24
CA GLY A 103 1.79 9.40 -2.73
C GLY A 103 1.80 8.71 -1.36
N ASP A 104 2.98 8.28 -0.88
CA ASP A 104 3.17 7.61 0.41
C ASP A 104 3.57 8.58 1.54
N PHE A 105 3.91 9.83 1.23
CA PHE A 105 4.46 10.78 2.21
C PHE A 105 3.53 11.03 3.40
N SER A 106 2.23 11.14 3.17
CA SER A 106 1.27 11.29 4.27
C SER A 106 1.25 10.06 5.19
N MET A 107 1.34 8.85 4.62
CA MET A 107 1.46 7.60 5.37
C MET A 107 2.77 7.57 6.18
N TYR A 108 3.89 8.00 5.60
CA TYR A 108 5.17 8.10 6.29
C TYR A 108 5.10 9.04 7.50
N ASN A 109 4.61 10.26 7.28
CA ASN A 109 4.46 11.25 8.35
C ASN A 109 3.48 10.76 9.43
N TYR A 110 2.38 10.12 9.04
CA TYR A 110 1.45 9.53 9.99
C TYR A 110 2.12 8.43 10.83
N THR A 111 2.98 7.62 10.23
CA THR A 111 3.78 6.62 10.96
C THR A 111 4.72 7.30 11.95
N THR A 112 5.49 8.30 11.53
CA THR A 112 6.51 8.94 12.39
C THR A 112 5.92 9.75 13.53
N THR A 113 4.66 10.11 13.48
CA THR A 113 3.95 10.82 14.56
C THR A 113 3.29 9.90 15.59
N ASN A 114 3.54 8.59 15.56
CA ASN A 114 3.01 7.65 16.56
C ASN A 114 3.55 8.00 17.96
N PRO A 115 2.66 8.33 18.95
CA PRO A 115 3.10 8.80 20.24
C PRO A 115 3.50 7.67 21.21
N HIS A 116 3.21 6.42 20.87
CA HIS A 116 3.33 5.29 21.80
C HIS A 116 4.51 4.38 21.52
N TYR A 117 5.03 4.40 20.28
CA TYR A 117 6.06 3.46 19.84
C TYR A 117 7.18 4.16 19.07
N LYS A 118 8.36 3.57 19.10
CA LYS A 118 9.42 3.92 18.12
C LYS A 118 8.95 3.52 16.74
N THR A 119 9.21 4.38 15.78
CA THR A 119 8.75 4.20 14.40
C THR A 119 9.90 4.23 13.41
N ILE A 120 9.75 3.51 12.31
CA ILE A 120 10.73 3.51 11.23
C ILE A 120 9.98 3.59 9.89
N VAL A 121 10.49 4.43 9.00
CA VAL A 121 10.02 4.54 7.62
C VAL A 121 11.14 4.18 6.67
N PHE A 122 10.87 3.25 5.77
CA PHE A 122 11.75 2.87 4.67
C PHE A 122 11.18 3.38 3.35
N SER A 123 11.97 4.13 2.60
CA SER A 123 11.56 4.65 1.29
C SER A 123 12.42 4.07 0.19
N LEU A 124 11.80 3.35 -0.74
CA LEU A 124 12.47 2.70 -1.84
C LEU A 124 12.92 3.72 -2.89
N LEU A 125 14.19 3.65 -3.26
CA LEU A 125 14.77 4.44 -4.34
C LEU A 125 14.69 3.63 -5.65
N ALA A 126 14.02 4.18 -6.65
CA ALA A 126 13.93 3.58 -7.99
C ALA A 126 15.21 3.85 -8.81
N ASP A 127 16.36 3.43 -8.32
CA ASP A 127 17.70 3.75 -8.84
C ASP A 127 18.32 2.66 -9.72
N ASP A 128 17.69 1.49 -9.85
CA ASP A 128 18.17 0.39 -10.70
C ASP A 128 17.62 0.47 -12.11
N THR A 129 18.43 0.89 -13.05
CA THR A 129 18.08 0.97 -14.48
C THR A 129 18.43 -0.30 -15.26
N VAL A 130 19.17 -1.22 -14.66
CA VAL A 130 19.64 -2.45 -15.29
C VAL A 130 18.65 -3.60 -15.06
N ARG A 131 18.33 -3.87 -13.81
CA ARG A 131 17.45 -4.98 -13.42
C ARG A 131 15.98 -4.56 -13.35
N GLU A 132 15.71 -3.25 -13.32
CA GLU A 132 14.38 -2.66 -13.23
C GLU A 132 14.27 -1.39 -14.10
N PHE A 133 13.07 -0.85 -14.22
CA PHE A 133 12.78 0.41 -14.94
C PHE A 133 13.01 1.63 -14.03
N GLY A 134 14.22 1.75 -13.49
CA GLY A 134 14.60 2.82 -12.57
C GLY A 134 14.48 4.21 -13.18
N LYS A 135 14.26 5.18 -12.31
CA LYS A 135 14.14 6.61 -12.64
C LYS A 135 15.11 7.41 -11.76
N PRO A 136 16.39 7.56 -12.17
CA PRO A 136 17.44 8.17 -11.36
C PRO A 136 17.09 9.54 -10.78
N ALA A 137 16.48 10.42 -11.58
CA ALA A 137 16.04 11.74 -11.11
C ALA A 137 14.98 11.68 -10.00
N SER A 138 14.07 10.69 -10.09
CA SER A 138 13.08 10.45 -9.03
C SER A 138 13.71 9.85 -7.79
N ALA A 139 14.70 8.96 -7.96
CA ALA A 139 15.45 8.37 -6.86
C ALA A 139 16.27 9.44 -6.10
N GLU A 140 16.94 10.34 -6.81
CA GLU A 140 17.66 11.46 -6.19
C GLU A 140 16.74 12.40 -5.41
N LYS A 141 15.58 12.74 -5.98
CA LYS A 141 14.57 13.54 -5.29
C LYS A 141 14.05 12.83 -4.02
N MET A 142 13.84 11.51 -4.10
CA MET A 142 13.40 10.73 -2.94
C MET A 142 14.49 10.67 -1.87
N LEU A 143 15.76 10.51 -2.25
CA LEU A 143 16.90 10.53 -1.32
C LEU A 143 16.95 11.84 -0.53
N LYS A 144 16.81 12.98 -1.20
CA LYS A 144 16.73 14.30 -0.54
C LYS A 144 15.56 14.41 0.45
N ASN A 145 14.43 13.79 0.13
CA ASN A 145 13.30 13.73 1.06
C ASN A 145 13.60 12.82 2.26
N CYS A 146 14.27 11.69 2.04
CA CYS A 146 14.70 10.81 3.14
C CYS A 146 15.61 11.57 4.12
N GLU A 147 16.60 12.30 3.63
CA GLU A 147 17.49 13.15 4.44
C GLU A 147 16.70 14.22 5.20
N LYS A 148 15.78 14.91 4.52
CA LYS A 148 14.97 15.97 5.11
C LYS A 148 14.05 15.49 6.25
N TYR A 149 13.46 14.30 6.10
CA TYR A 149 12.42 13.81 7.01
C TYR A 149 12.91 12.68 7.92
N GLY A 150 14.17 12.26 7.83
CA GLY A 150 14.74 11.19 8.64
C GLY A 150 14.22 9.80 8.25
N TRP A 151 13.80 9.60 6.99
CA TRP A 151 13.41 8.28 6.48
C TRP A 151 14.64 7.50 6.03
N ILE A 152 14.60 6.19 6.11
CA ILE A 152 15.69 5.32 5.68
C ILE A 152 15.54 5.03 4.18
N PRO A 153 16.48 5.48 3.33
CA PRO A 153 16.46 5.14 1.92
C PRO A 153 16.85 3.68 1.72
N VAL A 154 16.17 2.99 0.81
CA VAL A 154 16.48 1.64 0.38
C VAL A 154 16.75 1.65 -1.12
N SER A 155 17.99 1.40 -1.52
CA SER A 155 18.42 1.39 -2.92
C SER A 155 18.02 0.06 -3.58
N MET A 156 17.24 0.12 -4.65
CA MET A 156 16.96 -1.09 -5.45
C MET A 156 18.23 -1.65 -6.06
N LYS A 157 19.17 -0.78 -6.42
CA LYS A 157 20.43 -1.16 -7.05
C LYS A 157 21.41 -1.82 -6.09
N ASN A 158 21.54 -1.32 -4.87
CA ASN A 158 22.62 -1.65 -3.97
C ASN A 158 22.19 -2.57 -2.80
N ASP A 159 20.94 -2.46 -2.32
CA ASP A 159 20.50 -3.15 -1.10
C ASP A 159 19.78 -4.49 -1.41
N TRP A 160 19.57 -4.80 -2.67
CA TRP A 160 18.91 -6.03 -3.11
C TRP A 160 19.80 -6.89 -3.97
N LYS A 161 19.99 -8.14 -3.57
CA LYS A 161 20.72 -9.13 -4.37
C LYS A 161 19.97 -9.45 -5.66
N THR A 162 18.66 -9.63 -5.59
CA THR A 162 17.75 -9.81 -6.73
C THR A 162 16.50 -8.96 -6.52
N ILE A 163 15.82 -8.54 -7.60
CA ILE A 163 14.56 -7.79 -7.51
C ILE A 163 13.37 -8.75 -7.44
N TYR A 164 13.28 -9.69 -8.37
CA TYR A 164 12.18 -10.65 -8.51
C TYR A 164 12.62 -12.11 -8.36
N GLY A 165 13.81 -12.35 -7.80
CA GLY A 165 14.45 -13.64 -7.77
C GLY A 165 15.22 -13.96 -9.06
N ASP A 166 15.95 -15.08 -9.06
CA ASP A 166 16.92 -15.41 -10.13
C ASP A 166 16.24 -15.81 -11.46
N LYS A 167 14.96 -16.17 -11.43
CA LYS A 167 14.22 -16.68 -12.59
C LYS A 167 13.55 -15.59 -13.42
N VAL A 168 13.44 -14.37 -12.89
CA VAL A 168 12.76 -13.25 -13.56
C VAL A 168 13.78 -12.23 -13.99
N LYS A 169 13.76 -11.89 -15.26
CA LYS A 169 14.63 -10.86 -15.86
C LYS A 169 13.77 -9.76 -16.47
N LYS A 170 14.28 -8.54 -16.43
CA LYS A 170 13.68 -7.40 -17.11
C LYS A 170 13.57 -7.70 -18.61
N SER A 171 12.38 -7.48 -19.19
CA SER A 171 12.22 -7.49 -20.65
C SER A 171 12.92 -6.29 -21.25
N SER A 172 13.50 -6.50 -22.42
CA SER A 172 14.09 -5.44 -23.25
C SER A 172 13.00 -4.49 -23.77
#